data_497a0c40f20acbcfed2e22a74f57a4a0
#
_entry.id   497a0c40f20acbcfed2e22a74f57a4a0
#
_cell.length_a   1.000
_cell.length_b   1.000
_cell.length_c   1.000
_cell.angle_alpha   90.00
_cell.angle_beta   90.00
_cell.angle_gamma   90.00
#
_symmetry.space_group_name_H-M   'P 1'
#
loop_
_entity.id
_entity.type
_entity.pdbx_description
1 polymer ?
#
loop_
_entity_poly.entity_id
_entity_poly.type
_entity_poly.pdbx_seq_one_letter_code
_entity_poly.pdbx_strand_id
1 'polypeptide(L)'
;MGVSFMTRFAIKKNLTRVSTLTVLTAAIAGIVNIGKAQAVVIDFDDLPGDIDWIQNGYKGFNWNNFAYLNSANYKNQSGYKNGTVSNPNVAFNSSGQPAYLSINSGQFDFNSAYLTGAWNNGLNILVEGFFNGNKKYSQTVNVGTTAPTLFNFNFLGIDQLKFTSFDGVNAGYGRYGTHFVLDNFTYNNSESVPEPLTILGTLTAAGFGVTLRRKQKQQEKAKAQV
;
A
#
# COMPACT_ATOMS: atom_id res chain seq x y z
N MET A 1 30.43 96.42 -28.81
CA MET A 1 29.03 95.94 -29.04
C MET A 1 29.13 94.63 -29.77
N GLY A 2 28.93 93.52 -29.11
CA GLY A 2 29.02 92.21 -29.69
C GLY A 2 27.90 91.38 -29.11
N VAL A 3 26.91 91.03 -29.92
CA VAL A 3 25.80 90.20 -29.54
C VAL A 3 26.15 88.79 -29.87
N SER A 4 26.25 87.96 -28.80
CA SER A 4 26.49 86.52 -28.89
C SER A 4 25.20 85.80 -29.11
N PHE A 5 25.05 85.04 -30.21
CA PHE A 5 23.91 84.12 -30.43
C PHE A 5 24.24 82.72 -29.83
N MET A 6 23.57 82.34 -28.78
CA MET A 6 23.59 80.96 -28.27
C MET A 6 22.58 80.11 -29.04
N THR A 7 23.07 79.15 -29.82
CA THR A 7 22.30 78.14 -30.49
C THR A 7 22.04 76.98 -29.48
N ARG A 8 20.81 76.75 -29.10
CA ARG A 8 20.46 75.62 -28.25
C ARG A 8 20.23 74.34 -29.11
N PHE A 9 21.10 73.38 -28.98
CA PHE A 9 20.90 72.06 -29.51
C PHE A 9 19.96 71.29 -28.61
N ALA A 10 18.79 70.88 -29.12
CA ALA A 10 17.85 69.99 -28.46
C ALA A 10 18.26 68.53 -28.75
N ILE A 11 18.76 67.85 -27.75
CA ILE A 11 19.05 66.41 -27.82
C ILE A 11 17.72 65.66 -27.57
N LYS A 12 17.16 65.04 -28.61
CA LYS A 12 16.06 64.10 -28.48
C LYS A 12 16.60 62.80 -27.83
N LYS A 13 16.30 62.55 -26.56
CA LYS A 13 16.52 61.28 -25.90
C LYS A 13 15.48 60.28 -26.40
N ASN A 14 15.90 59.36 -27.26
CA ASN A 14 15.12 58.15 -27.55
C ASN A 14 15.13 57.26 -26.32
N LEU A 15 14.06 57.23 -25.57
CA LEU A 15 13.85 56.27 -24.51
C LEU A 15 13.44 54.91 -25.13
N THR A 16 14.42 54.03 -25.30
CA THR A 16 14.17 52.63 -25.59
C THR A 16 13.52 51.99 -24.35
N ARG A 17 12.20 51.73 -24.42
CA ARG A 17 11.52 50.96 -23.39
C ARG A 17 11.97 49.51 -23.47
N VAL A 18 12.90 49.13 -22.59
CA VAL A 18 13.21 47.73 -22.31
C VAL A 18 12.05 47.22 -21.47
N SER A 19 11.14 46.49 -22.09
CA SER A 19 10.11 45.72 -21.40
C SER A 19 10.77 44.52 -20.75
N THR A 20 11.08 44.62 -19.48
CA THR A 20 11.47 43.49 -18.65
C THR A 20 10.26 42.54 -18.51
N LEU A 21 10.32 41.45 -19.26
CA LEU A 21 9.33 40.36 -19.12
C LEU A 21 9.65 39.61 -17.83
N THR A 22 9.03 40.00 -16.74
CA THR A 22 9.08 39.28 -15.48
C THR A 22 8.28 37.97 -15.68
N VAL A 23 8.98 36.85 -15.88
CA VAL A 23 8.38 35.51 -15.86
C VAL A 23 8.13 35.19 -14.37
N LEU A 24 6.88 35.40 -13.96
CA LEU A 24 6.41 34.98 -12.66
C LEU A 24 6.26 33.44 -12.71
N THR A 25 7.30 32.70 -12.33
CA THR A 25 7.22 31.27 -12.07
C THR A 25 6.47 31.11 -10.74
N ALA A 26 5.14 30.98 -10.80
CA ALA A 26 4.36 30.50 -9.69
C ALA A 26 4.71 29.02 -9.50
N ALA A 27 5.60 28.74 -8.56
CA ALA A 27 5.80 27.40 -8.03
C ALA A 27 4.51 27.02 -7.29
N ILE A 28 3.62 26.29 -7.97
CA ILE A 28 2.49 25.63 -7.31
C ILE A 28 3.14 24.43 -6.59
N ALA A 29 3.55 24.65 -5.35
CA ALA A 29 3.82 23.58 -4.42
C ALA A 29 2.44 22.97 -4.08
N GLY A 30 1.95 22.08 -4.94
CA GLY A 30 0.83 21.21 -4.62
C GLY A 30 1.28 20.37 -3.43
N ILE A 31 0.76 20.67 -2.25
CA ILE A 31 0.86 19.76 -1.11
C ILE A 31 0.03 18.54 -1.51
N VAL A 32 0.68 17.54 -2.08
CA VAL A 32 0.10 16.21 -2.21
C VAL A 32 0.00 15.69 -0.78
N ASN A 33 -1.19 15.79 -0.21
CA ASN A 33 -1.51 15.14 1.04
C ASN A 33 -1.52 13.63 0.73
N ILE A 34 -0.36 12.99 0.83
CA ILE A 34 -0.26 11.54 0.78
C ILE A 34 -0.86 11.09 2.11
N GLY A 35 -2.16 10.85 2.11
CA GLY A 35 -2.83 10.22 3.24
C GLY A 35 -2.05 8.95 3.56
N LYS A 36 -1.55 8.82 4.79
CA LYS A 36 -0.96 7.56 5.23
C LYS A 36 -2.05 6.50 5.11
N ALA A 37 -1.82 5.47 4.32
CA ALA A 37 -2.71 4.32 4.28
C ALA A 37 -2.87 3.82 5.73
N GLN A 38 -4.12 3.81 6.21
CA GLN A 38 -4.42 3.35 7.56
C GLN A 38 -4.34 1.83 7.57
N ALA A 39 -3.66 1.26 8.54
CA ALA A 39 -3.60 -0.18 8.71
C ALA A 39 -5.00 -0.75 9.00
N VAL A 40 -5.37 -1.78 8.27
CA VAL A 40 -6.61 -2.53 8.45
C VAL A 40 -6.26 -3.84 9.14
N VAL A 41 -7.07 -4.22 10.13
CA VAL A 41 -6.95 -5.49 10.84
C VAL A 41 -8.11 -6.41 10.42
N ILE A 42 -7.79 -7.64 10.06
CA ILE A 42 -8.76 -8.73 9.89
C ILE A 42 -8.63 -9.62 11.11
N ASP A 43 -9.65 -9.60 11.94
CA ASP A 43 -9.76 -10.34 13.20
C ASP A 43 -10.61 -11.62 13.08
N PHE A 44 -11.32 -11.80 11.96
CA PHE A 44 -12.19 -12.93 11.65
C PHE A 44 -13.46 -13.04 12.53
N ASP A 45 -13.67 -12.13 13.47
CA ASP A 45 -14.70 -12.23 14.50
C ASP A 45 -16.13 -12.01 13.98
N ASP A 46 -16.28 -11.42 12.80
CA ASP A 46 -17.56 -11.25 12.10
C ASP A 46 -17.97 -12.47 11.25
N LEU A 47 -17.15 -13.52 11.20
CA LEU A 47 -17.50 -14.76 10.50
C LEU A 47 -18.49 -15.60 11.33
N PRO A 48 -19.58 -16.11 10.71
CA PRO A 48 -20.67 -16.76 11.43
C PRO A 48 -20.41 -18.24 11.72
N GLY A 49 -21.02 -18.76 12.79
CA GLY A 49 -20.99 -20.19 13.12
C GLY A 49 -19.74 -20.65 13.85
N ASP A 50 -19.57 -21.97 13.96
CA ASP A 50 -18.51 -22.56 14.79
C ASP A 50 -17.24 -22.91 14.01
N ILE A 51 -17.35 -23.33 12.75
CA ILE A 51 -16.24 -23.69 11.86
C ILE A 51 -16.72 -23.74 10.42
N ASP A 52 -16.00 -23.07 9.52
CA ASP A 52 -16.24 -23.14 8.08
C ASP A 52 -15.01 -22.65 7.31
N TRP A 53 -15.08 -22.72 5.96
CA TRP A 53 -14.10 -22.13 5.06
C TRP A 53 -14.24 -20.63 5.01
N ILE A 54 -13.11 -19.90 4.97
CA ILE A 54 -13.12 -18.48 4.65
C ILE A 54 -13.43 -18.34 3.16
N GLN A 55 -14.56 -17.70 2.85
CA GLN A 55 -15.00 -17.55 1.46
C GLN A 55 -14.19 -16.51 0.70
N ASN A 56 -13.99 -16.73 -0.60
CA ASN A 56 -13.38 -15.73 -1.48
C ASN A 56 -14.21 -14.43 -1.48
N GLY A 57 -13.54 -13.29 -1.43
CA GLY A 57 -14.14 -11.96 -1.29
C GLY A 57 -14.22 -11.46 0.15
N TYR A 58 -13.98 -12.31 1.17
CA TYR A 58 -13.96 -11.85 2.55
C TYR A 58 -12.86 -10.80 2.76
N LYS A 59 -13.26 -9.62 3.25
CA LYS A 59 -12.40 -8.43 3.40
C LYS A 59 -11.59 -8.06 2.13
N GLY A 60 -12.10 -8.41 0.94
CA GLY A 60 -11.48 -8.09 -0.35
C GLY A 60 -10.42 -9.08 -0.83
N PHE A 61 -10.18 -10.17 -0.10
CA PHE A 61 -9.19 -11.19 -0.46
C PHE A 61 -9.81 -12.47 -0.97
N ASN A 62 -9.06 -13.19 -1.81
CA ASN A 62 -9.30 -14.59 -2.14
C ASN A 62 -8.53 -15.47 -1.16
N TRP A 63 -9.24 -16.33 -0.47
CA TRP A 63 -8.72 -17.23 0.54
C TRP A 63 -8.68 -18.67 -0.01
N ASN A 64 -7.50 -19.26 -0.07
CA ASN A 64 -7.33 -20.63 -0.50
C ASN A 64 -6.71 -21.45 0.62
N ASN A 65 -7.38 -22.54 0.96
CA ASN A 65 -7.03 -23.44 2.06
C ASN A 65 -6.99 -22.76 3.44
N PHE A 66 -7.70 -21.64 3.63
CA PHE A 66 -7.97 -21.07 4.94
C PHE A 66 -9.39 -21.42 5.39
N ALA A 67 -9.49 -21.87 6.62
CA ALA A 67 -10.72 -22.01 7.36
C ALA A 67 -10.66 -21.18 8.64
N TYR A 68 -11.79 -20.97 9.28
CA TYR A 68 -11.86 -20.35 10.61
C TYR A 68 -12.61 -21.25 11.58
N LEU A 69 -12.39 -21.01 12.86
CA LEU A 69 -13.18 -21.65 13.91
C LEU A 69 -13.41 -20.69 15.08
N ASN A 70 -14.56 -20.90 15.75
CA ASN A 70 -14.86 -20.23 17.00
C ASN A 70 -14.06 -20.88 18.14
N SER A 71 -13.01 -20.20 18.58
CA SER A 71 -12.07 -20.71 19.57
C SER A 71 -12.71 -20.85 20.95
N ALA A 72 -13.73 -20.04 21.29
CA ALA A 72 -14.45 -20.12 22.56
C ALA A 72 -15.27 -21.41 22.66
N ASN A 73 -15.83 -21.89 21.54
CA ASN A 73 -16.59 -23.13 21.46
C ASN A 73 -15.72 -24.38 21.27
N TYR A 74 -14.45 -24.21 20.97
CA TYR A 74 -13.52 -25.33 20.78
C TYR A 74 -13.20 -26.00 22.12
N LYS A 75 -13.67 -27.23 22.30
CA LYS A 75 -13.66 -27.91 23.62
C LYS A 75 -12.28 -28.39 24.04
N ASN A 76 -11.42 -28.75 23.09
CA ASN A 76 -10.14 -29.35 23.39
C ASN A 76 -9.04 -28.31 23.65
N GLN A 77 -8.11 -28.64 24.51
CA GLN A 77 -6.87 -27.88 24.65
C GLN A 77 -6.14 -27.88 23.30
N SER A 78 -5.69 -26.71 22.85
CA SER A 78 -5.02 -26.56 21.57
C SER A 78 -4.48 -25.15 21.38
N GLY A 79 -3.60 -24.97 20.44
CA GLY A 79 -3.20 -23.64 20.01
C GLY A 79 -4.32 -22.83 19.36
N TYR A 80 -5.38 -23.42 18.86
CA TYR A 80 -6.56 -22.68 18.41
C TYR A 80 -7.14 -21.82 19.54
N LYS A 81 -7.22 -22.38 20.74
CA LYS A 81 -7.72 -21.71 21.93
C LYS A 81 -6.70 -20.72 22.50
N ASN A 82 -5.46 -21.17 22.58
CA ASN A 82 -4.40 -20.38 23.17
C ASN A 82 -3.89 -19.25 22.25
N GLY A 83 -4.11 -19.36 20.95
CA GLY A 83 -3.67 -18.43 19.92
C GLY A 83 -4.63 -17.30 19.61
N THR A 84 -5.78 -17.26 20.29
CA THR A 84 -6.79 -16.24 20.11
C THR A 84 -6.33 -14.91 20.70
N VAL A 85 -6.30 -13.87 19.89
CA VAL A 85 -5.99 -12.48 20.28
C VAL A 85 -7.28 -11.68 20.39
N SER A 86 -8.11 -11.73 19.36
CA SER A 86 -9.48 -11.23 19.37
C SER A 86 -10.48 -12.42 19.46
N ASN A 87 -11.65 -12.17 19.96
CA ASN A 87 -12.68 -13.21 20.15
C ASN A 87 -13.90 -12.91 19.28
N PRO A 88 -14.58 -13.94 18.73
CA PRO A 88 -14.45 -15.37 19.10
C PRO A 88 -13.62 -16.22 18.13
N ASN A 89 -13.22 -15.73 16.96
CA ASN A 89 -12.74 -16.57 15.87
C ASN A 89 -11.22 -16.47 15.66
N VAL A 90 -10.68 -17.55 15.12
CA VAL A 90 -9.31 -17.58 14.57
C VAL A 90 -9.31 -18.24 13.20
N ALA A 91 -8.44 -17.80 12.29
CA ALA A 91 -8.20 -18.49 11.03
C ALA A 91 -7.11 -19.57 11.19
N PHE A 92 -7.10 -20.54 10.27
CA PHE A 92 -6.10 -21.61 10.26
C PHE A 92 -5.94 -22.22 8.86
N ASN A 93 -4.79 -22.84 8.59
CA ASN A 93 -4.59 -23.62 7.37
C ASN A 93 -5.23 -24.99 7.48
N SER A 94 -6.17 -25.28 6.60
CA SER A 94 -6.85 -26.56 6.62
C SER A 94 -5.90 -27.72 6.32
N SER A 95 -6.11 -28.83 7.03
CA SER A 95 -5.31 -30.06 6.87
C SER A 95 -3.81 -29.89 7.06
N GLY A 96 -3.35 -28.78 7.66
CA GLY A 96 -1.92 -28.48 7.80
C GLY A 96 -1.19 -28.25 6.46
N GLN A 97 -1.95 -28.05 5.37
CA GLN A 97 -1.41 -27.83 4.04
C GLN A 97 -1.13 -26.35 3.80
N PRO A 98 -0.31 -25.99 2.78
CA PRO A 98 -0.08 -24.60 2.42
C PRO A 98 -1.39 -23.82 2.19
N ALA A 99 -1.45 -22.60 2.69
CA ALA A 99 -2.60 -21.72 2.54
C ALA A 99 -2.19 -20.41 1.82
N TYR A 100 -3.09 -19.85 1.03
CA TYR A 100 -2.82 -18.69 0.18
C TYR A 100 -3.85 -17.60 0.39
N LEU A 101 -3.37 -16.37 0.31
CA LEU A 101 -4.17 -15.15 0.34
C LEU A 101 -3.78 -14.31 -0.87
N SER A 102 -4.75 -13.83 -1.67
CA SER A 102 -4.46 -12.96 -2.82
C SER A 102 -5.55 -11.92 -3.03
N ILE A 103 -5.23 -10.86 -3.78
CA ILE A 103 -6.20 -9.87 -4.25
C ILE A 103 -6.38 -9.99 -5.76
N ASN A 104 -7.55 -9.57 -6.26
CA ASN A 104 -7.87 -9.66 -7.70
C ASN A 104 -7.14 -8.61 -8.53
N SER A 105 -6.84 -7.45 -7.94
CA SER A 105 -6.16 -6.35 -8.61
C SER A 105 -5.50 -5.42 -7.61
N GLY A 106 -4.43 -4.74 -8.05
CA GLY A 106 -3.67 -3.83 -7.19
C GLY A 106 -2.61 -4.55 -6.36
N GLN A 107 -2.25 -3.95 -5.24
CA GLN A 107 -1.24 -4.42 -4.30
C GLN A 107 -1.69 -4.12 -2.87
N PHE A 108 -1.13 -4.83 -1.93
CA PHE A 108 -1.27 -4.55 -0.50
C PHE A 108 0.09 -4.70 0.20
N ASP A 109 0.20 -4.07 1.36
CA ASP A 109 1.34 -4.22 2.24
C ASP A 109 0.93 -5.11 3.40
N PHE A 110 1.58 -6.25 3.57
CA PHE A 110 1.36 -7.11 4.72
C PHE A 110 2.26 -6.65 5.86
N ASN A 111 1.65 -6.08 6.90
CA ASN A 111 2.39 -5.48 8.00
C ASN A 111 2.77 -6.50 9.07
N SER A 112 1.77 -7.19 9.62
CA SER A 112 1.96 -8.11 10.74
C SER A 112 0.79 -9.09 10.87
N ALA A 113 1.01 -10.15 11.65
CA ALA A 113 -0.02 -11.05 12.10
C ALA A 113 0.39 -11.73 13.42
N TYR A 114 -0.59 -12.16 14.19
CA TYR A 114 -0.36 -13.11 15.28
C TYR A 114 -0.43 -14.53 14.75
N LEU A 115 0.56 -15.34 15.10
CA LEU A 115 0.66 -16.74 14.71
C LEU A 115 0.88 -17.65 15.93
N THR A 116 0.33 -18.86 15.86
CA THR A 116 0.44 -19.88 16.92
C THR A 116 0.43 -21.27 16.28
N GLY A 117 1.15 -22.23 16.77
CA GLY A 117 1.00 -23.64 16.37
C GLY A 117 -0.27 -24.23 16.99
N ALA A 118 -1.11 -24.89 16.20
CA ALA A 118 -2.32 -25.49 16.74
C ALA A 118 -2.02 -26.75 17.58
N TRP A 119 -1.09 -27.60 17.11
CA TRP A 119 -0.80 -28.90 17.69
C TRP A 119 0.67 -29.14 18.01
N ASN A 120 1.57 -28.47 17.29
CA ASN A 120 3.01 -28.68 17.41
C ASN A 120 3.70 -27.44 18.02
N ASN A 121 4.49 -27.64 19.06
CA ASN A 121 5.44 -26.66 19.58
C ASN A 121 6.67 -26.57 18.67
N GLY A 122 7.23 -25.37 18.51
CA GLY A 122 8.35 -25.16 17.60
C GLY A 122 7.98 -25.35 16.14
N LEU A 123 6.71 -25.15 15.79
CA LEU A 123 6.23 -25.19 14.41
C LEU A 123 6.87 -24.05 13.61
N ASN A 124 7.46 -24.38 12.49
CA ASN A 124 7.97 -23.40 11.54
C ASN A 124 6.88 -23.02 10.55
N ILE A 125 6.75 -21.74 10.25
CA ILE A 125 5.84 -21.19 9.24
C ILE A 125 6.66 -20.33 8.29
N LEU A 126 6.83 -20.81 7.05
CA LEU A 126 7.41 -20.03 5.95
C LEU A 126 6.32 -19.15 5.36
N VAL A 127 6.50 -17.84 5.42
CA VAL A 127 5.63 -16.83 4.85
C VAL A 127 6.33 -16.20 3.64
N GLU A 128 5.71 -16.29 2.48
CA GLU A 128 6.26 -15.82 1.21
C GLU A 128 5.30 -14.79 0.60
N GLY A 129 5.84 -13.63 0.19
CA GLY A 129 5.12 -12.57 -0.49
C GLY A 129 5.48 -12.50 -1.97
N PHE A 130 4.46 -12.38 -2.84
CA PHE A 130 4.63 -12.38 -4.30
C PHE A 130 4.03 -11.12 -4.91
N PHE A 131 4.54 -10.75 -6.08
CA PHE A 131 3.93 -9.76 -6.96
C PHE A 131 4.03 -10.23 -8.41
N ASN A 132 2.92 -10.29 -9.13
CA ASN A 132 2.82 -10.82 -10.48
C ASN A 132 3.49 -12.21 -10.61
N GLY A 133 3.26 -13.09 -9.64
CA GLY A 133 3.82 -14.44 -9.58
C GLY A 133 5.31 -14.52 -9.21
N ASN A 134 6.00 -13.40 -9.05
CA ASN A 134 7.40 -13.36 -8.65
C ASN A 134 7.53 -13.19 -7.13
N LYS A 135 8.33 -14.05 -6.49
CA LYS A 135 8.58 -13.95 -5.06
C LYS A 135 9.42 -12.72 -4.73
N LYS A 136 8.88 -11.82 -3.90
CA LYS A 136 9.56 -10.62 -3.41
C LYS A 136 10.12 -10.78 -2.01
N TYR A 137 9.40 -11.52 -1.16
CA TYR A 137 9.73 -11.67 0.25
C TYR A 137 9.63 -13.12 0.69
N SER A 138 10.42 -13.46 1.71
CA SER A 138 10.41 -14.78 2.33
C SER A 138 10.92 -14.67 3.76
N GLN A 139 10.14 -15.14 4.72
CA GLN A 139 10.51 -15.14 6.14
C GLN A 139 9.98 -16.42 6.79
N THR A 140 10.82 -17.11 7.54
CA THR A 140 10.40 -18.24 8.37
C THR A 140 10.27 -17.75 9.82
N VAL A 141 9.15 -18.04 10.45
CA VAL A 141 8.90 -17.77 11.86
C VAL A 141 8.67 -19.08 12.59
N ASN A 142 8.99 -19.10 13.90
CA ASN A 142 8.81 -20.26 14.75
C ASN A 142 7.81 -19.94 15.86
N VAL A 143 6.83 -20.84 16.08
CA VAL A 143 5.72 -20.62 17.01
C VAL A 143 5.53 -21.77 17.98
N GLY A 144 5.11 -21.45 19.21
CA GLY A 144 4.63 -22.42 20.18
C GLY A 144 3.11 -22.61 20.08
N THR A 145 2.56 -23.41 21.00
CA THR A 145 1.10 -23.71 21.08
C THR A 145 0.43 -23.04 22.28
N THR A 146 1.16 -22.33 23.12
CA THR A 146 0.68 -21.86 24.42
C THR A 146 0.21 -20.41 24.43
N ALA A 147 0.66 -19.60 23.47
CA ALA A 147 0.30 -18.20 23.34
C ALA A 147 0.51 -17.70 21.90
N PRO A 148 -0.26 -16.67 21.45
CA PRO A 148 -0.03 -16.03 20.18
C PRO A 148 1.26 -15.22 20.21
N THR A 149 1.98 -15.22 19.08
CA THR A 149 3.20 -14.43 18.89
C THR A 149 2.99 -13.46 17.73
N LEU A 150 3.20 -12.17 17.98
CA LEU A 150 3.15 -11.15 16.94
C LEU A 150 4.43 -11.18 16.10
N PHE A 151 4.26 -11.26 14.79
CA PHE A 151 5.35 -11.12 13.83
C PHE A 151 5.12 -9.92 12.92
N ASN A 152 6.14 -9.08 12.77
CA ASN A 152 6.16 -7.98 11.80
C ASN A 152 6.84 -8.45 10.53
N PHE A 153 6.11 -8.43 9.43
CA PHE A 153 6.60 -8.87 8.11
C PHE A 153 7.03 -7.68 7.25
N ASN A 154 6.22 -6.62 7.19
CA ASN A 154 6.46 -5.42 6.40
C ASN A 154 6.75 -5.75 4.92
N PHE A 155 5.99 -6.69 4.34
CA PHE A 155 6.06 -7.06 2.93
C PHE A 155 5.29 -6.05 2.10
N LEU A 156 5.99 -5.16 1.42
CA LEU A 156 5.39 -4.03 0.71
C LEU A 156 5.07 -4.38 -0.76
N GLY A 157 3.92 -3.93 -1.23
CA GLY A 157 3.52 -4.00 -2.62
C GLY A 157 3.47 -5.43 -3.17
N ILE A 158 2.74 -6.29 -2.51
CA ILE A 158 2.48 -7.68 -2.92
C ILE A 158 1.03 -7.85 -3.37
N ASP A 159 0.76 -8.88 -4.15
CA ASP A 159 -0.60 -9.28 -4.58
C ASP A 159 -1.00 -10.66 -4.04
N GLN A 160 -0.02 -11.42 -3.49
CA GLN A 160 -0.26 -12.73 -2.93
C GLN A 160 0.68 -13.03 -1.75
N LEU A 161 0.13 -13.74 -0.76
CA LEU A 161 0.86 -14.40 0.32
C LEU A 161 0.67 -15.91 0.24
N LYS A 162 1.71 -16.64 0.65
CA LYS A 162 1.67 -18.08 0.86
C LYS A 162 2.24 -18.39 2.23
N PHE A 163 1.53 -19.23 2.98
CA PHE A 163 1.95 -19.74 4.27
C PHE A 163 2.18 -21.25 4.14
N THR A 164 3.37 -21.72 4.51
CA THR A 164 3.71 -23.14 4.52
C THR A 164 4.25 -23.51 5.89
N SER A 165 3.56 -24.37 6.59
CA SER A 165 3.95 -24.83 7.93
C SER A 165 4.60 -26.21 7.88
N PHE A 166 5.63 -26.43 8.69
CA PHE A 166 6.41 -27.65 8.71
C PHE A 166 7.12 -27.87 10.05
N ASP A 167 7.55 -29.09 10.30
CA ASP A 167 8.25 -29.48 11.54
C ASP A 167 7.42 -29.30 12.83
N GLY A 168 8.12 -29.07 13.91
CA GLY A 168 7.57 -28.96 15.26
C GLY A 168 7.37 -30.30 15.96
N VAL A 169 7.16 -30.23 17.26
CA VAL A 169 6.97 -31.40 18.12
C VAL A 169 5.55 -31.37 18.69
N ASN A 170 4.84 -32.50 18.63
CA ASN A 170 3.48 -32.61 19.16
C ASN A 170 3.41 -32.13 20.61
N ALA A 171 2.49 -31.21 20.91
CA ALA A 171 2.28 -30.61 22.21
C ALA A 171 1.49 -31.48 23.20
N GLY A 172 1.03 -32.67 22.78
CA GLY A 172 0.30 -33.59 23.64
C GLY A 172 -1.20 -33.29 23.79
N TYR A 173 -1.79 -32.48 22.92
CA TYR A 173 -3.23 -32.13 22.96
C TYR A 173 -4.16 -33.21 22.39
N GLY A 174 -3.67 -34.42 22.15
CA GLY A 174 -4.46 -35.54 21.61
C GLY A 174 -4.72 -35.47 20.10
N ARG A 175 -4.14 -34.48 19.43
CA ARG A 175 -4.13 -34.35 17.97
C ARG A 175 -2.73 -33.95 17.51
N TYR A 176 -2.49 -34.03 16.21
CA TYR A 176 -1.18 -33.72 15.59
C TYR A 176 -1.36 -33.06 14.24
N GLY A 177 -0.27 -32.52 13.73
CA GLY A 177 -0.22 -31.88 12.42
C GLY A 177 0.38 -30.47 12.44
N THR A 178 0.62 -29.97 11.27
CA THR A 178 1.29 -28.68 11.05
C THR A 178 0.31 -27.51 10.87
N HIS A 179 -0.87 -27.61 11.50
CA HIS A 179 -1.82 -26.50 11.50
C HIS A 179 -1.24 -25.32 12.27
N PHE A 180 -1.34 -24.14 11.72
CA PHE A 180 -1.10 -22.89 12.42
C PHE A 180 -2.40 -22.11 12.61
N VAL A 181 -2.42 -21.24 13.58
CA VAL A 181 -3.48 -20.28 13.86
C VAL A 181 -3.02 -18.91 13.42
N LEU A 182 -3.89 -18.18 12.78
CA LEU A 182 -3.70 -16.80 12.33
C LEU A 182 -4.80 -15.93 12.95
N ASP A 183 -4.39 -14.84 13.61
CA ASP A 183 -5.31 -13.85 14.15
C ASP A 183 -4.75 -12.43 13.94
N ASN A 184 -5.64 -11.44 13.92
CA ASN A 184 -5.28 -10.02 13.75
C ASN A 184 -4.31 -9.78 12.57
N PHE A 185 -4.68 -10.28 11.38
CA PHE A 185 -3.95 -10.02 10.15
C PHE A 185 -4.01 -8.54 9.80
N THR A 186 -2.86 -7.87 9.83
CA THR A 186 -2.76 -6.42 9.64
C THR A 186 -2.13 -6.08 8.30
N TYR A 187 -2.82 -5.27 7.51
CA TYR A 187 -2.37 -4.87 6.19
C TYR A 187 -2.74 -3.41 5.87
N ASN A 188 -2.11 -2.84 4.83
CA ASN A 188 -2.54 -1.60 4.19
C ASN A 188 -2.89 -1.88 2.74
N ASN A 189 -3.90 -1.24 2.22
CA ASN A 189 -4.07 -1.16 0.77
C ASN A 189 -2.95 -0.28 0.22
N SER A 190 -2.10 -0.84 -0.63
CA SER A 190 -1.12 -0.04 -1.35
C SER A 190 -1.86 0.67 -2.48
N GLU A 191 -2.28 1.92 -2.24
CA GLU A 191 -2.65 2.77 -3.36
C GLU A 191 -1.42 2.95 -4.25
N SER A 192 -1.58 2.76 -5.55
CA SER A 192 -0.53 3.07 -6.49
C SER A 192 -0.24 4.57 -6.39
N VAL A 193 0.81 4.94 -5.66
CA VAL A 193 1.28 6.33 -5.64
C VAL A 193 1.74 6.64 -7.07
N PRO A 194 1.10 7.59 -7.80
CA PRO A 194 1.58 7.98 -9.12
C PRO A 194 3.04 8.41 -8.98
N GLU A 195 3.91 7.82 -9.78
CA GLU A 195 5.34 8.15 -9.72
C GLU A 195 5.51 9.67 -9.83
N PRO A 196 6.43 10.28 -9.05
CA PRO A 196 6.65 11.73 -9.06
C PRO A 196 6.89 12.32 -10.45
N LEU A 197 7.45 11.51 -11.36
CA LEU A 197 7.66 11.86 -12.77
C LEU A 197 6.34 11.98 -13.56
N THR A 198 5.32 11.21 -13.23
CA THR A 198 4.00 11.29 -13.88
C THR A 198 3.28 12.57 -13.47
N ILE A 199 3.37 12.96 -12.19
CA ILE A 199 2.82 14.23 -11.70
C ILE A 199 3.56 15.41 -12.32
N LEU A 200 4.90 15.36 -12.38
CA LEU A 200 5.70 16.39 -13.00
C LEU A 200 5.46 16.47 -14.52
N GLY A 201 5.30 15.33 -15.19
CA GLY A 201 5.00 15.24 -16.61
C GLY A 201 3.65 15.85 -16.97
N THR A 202 2.60 15.58 -16.20
CA THR A 202 1.26 16.15 -16.42
C THR A 202 1.22 17.65 -16.16
N LEU A 203 1.91 18.15 -15.12
CA LEU A 203 2.03 19.59 -14.83
C LEU A 203 2.83 20.33 -15.89
N THR A 204 3.91 19.77 -16.41
CA THR A 204 4.69 20.37 -17.51
C THR A 204 3.91 20.40 -18.81
N ALA A 205 3.21 19.32 -19.18
CA ALA A 205 2.38 19.25 -20.38
C ALA A 205 1.23 20.28 -20.34
N ALA A 206 0.57 20.44 -19.18
CA ALA A 206 -0.47 21.46 -19.00
C ALA A 206 0.10 22.88 -19.11
N GLY A 207 1.29 23.15 -18.54
CA GLY A 207 1.96 24.44 -18.64
C GLY A 207 2.34 24.83 -20.07
N PHE A 208 2.88 23.87 -20.83
CA PHE A 208 3.22 24.10 -22.25
C PHE A 208 1.97 24.28 -23.12
N GLY A 209 0.88 23.54 -22.88
CA GLY A 209 -0.36 23.68 -23.60
C GLY A 209 -0.98 25.07 -23.48
N VAL A 210 -0.97 25.68 -22.29
CA VAL A 210 -1.48 27.02 -22.02
C VAL A 210 -0.63 28.09 -22.71
N THR A 211 0.69 27.97 -22.68
CA THR A 211 1.60 28.95 -23.32
C THR A 211 1.52 28.93 -24.84
N LEU A 212 1.42 27.76 -25.45
CA LEU A 212 1.23 27.62 -26.91
C LEU A 212 -0.12 28.20 -27.36
N ARG A 213 -1.21 27.94 -26.62
CA ARG A 213 -2.54 28.50 -26.95
C ARG A 213 -2.58 30.03 -26.84
N ARG A 214 -1.86 30.63 -25.92
CA ARG A 214 -1.72 32.09 -25.80
C ARG A 214 -0.94 32.67 -26.98
N LYS A 215 0.16 32.06 -27.42
CA LYS A 215 0.92 32.49 -28.60
C LYS A 215 0.08 32.42 -29.88
N GLN A 216 -0.68 31.36 -30.11
CA GLN A 216 -1.57 31.24 -31.26
C GLN A 216 -2.60 32.37 -31.29
N LYS A 217 -3.30 32.65 -30.19
CA LYS A 217 -4.27 33.75 -30.10
C LYS A 217 -3.68 35.14 -30.36
N GLN A 218 -2.41 35.37 -29.97
CA GLN A 218 -1.72 36.63 -30.27
C GLN A 218 -1.37 36.77 -31.76
N GLN A 219 -0.95 35.69 -32.42
CA GLN A 219 -0.67 35.65 -33.84
C GLN A 219 -1.92 35.85 -34.69
N GLU A 220 -3.06 35.26 -34.29
CA GLU A 220 -4.35 35.46 -34.95
C GLU A 220 -4.84 36.90 -34.84
N LYS A 221 -4.68 37.54 -33.67
CA LYS A 221 -5.03 38.96 -33.50
C LYS A 221 -4.14 39.90 -34.29
N ALA A 222 -2.85 39.60 -34.44
CA ALA A 222 -1.93 40.39 -35.24
C ALA A 222 -2.22 40.29 -36.74
N LYS A 223 -2.72 39.14 -37.25
CA LYS A 223 -3.11 38.93 -38.62
C LYS A 223 -4.46 39.57 -38.98
N ALA A 224 -5.34 39.81 -38.01
CA ALA A 224 -6.63 40.45 -38.21
C ALA A 224 -6.57 42.00 -38.21
N GLN A 225 -5.42 42.59 -37.97
CA GLN A 225 -5.20 44.05 -37.95
C GLN A 225 -4.41 44.57 -39.15
N VAL A 226 -4.12 43.70 -40.11
CA VAL A 226 -3.54 44.04 -41.42
C VAL A 226 -4.61 43.84 -42.52
#